data_4ef1e5f51fb1bab24b124bf21add33f9
#
_entry.id   4ef1e5f51fb1bab24b124bf21add33f9
#
_cell.length_a   1.000
_cell.length_b   1.000
_cell.length_c   1.000
_cell.angle_alpha   90.00
_cell.angle_beta   90.00
_cell.angle_gamma   90.00
#
_symmetry.space_group_name_H-M   'P 1'
#
loop_
_entity.id
_entity.type
_entity.pdbx_description
1 polymer ?
#
loop_
_entity_poly.entity_id
_entity_poly.type
_entity_poly.pdbx_seq_one_letter_code
_entity_poly.pdbx_strand_id
1 'polypeptide(L)'
;MIEAKKSRSFEKGFGMYLLPLLRRSFSYLLGSGVHEIPNRPVIFIANHSSWWDGLLFFQFNHKIWKHDIHMMMHEKNLKNYIFFRYLGAFSIDKRNPKDIIRSLQYAEDLLKNGKSVVLFPQGDEFHQEIRPLDFHSGIGYLLEKHPAIPVVPITFYYSFRHEQKPEVWIRQGEAISIEEIPGNSRKEKSRSLQQTLTAQLDDLRNEVIAENTDAFTDLLKKG
;
A
#
# COMPACT_ATOMS: atom_id res chain seq x y z
N MET A 1 4.15 15.20 -14.09
CA MET A 1 3.59 13.86 -13.74
C MET A 1 3.89 12.86 -14.85
N ILE A 2 4.29 11.64 -14.49
CA ILE A 2 4.51 10.50 -15.39
C ILE A 2 3.34 9.53 -15.21
N GLU A 3 2.61 9.24 -16.26
CA GLU A 3 1.46 8.32 -16.23
C GLU A 3 1.90 6.85 -16.25
N ALA A 4 1.09 5.96 -15.70
CA ALA A 4 1.29 4.54 -15.79
C ALA A 4 1.20 4.05 -17.27
N LYS A 5 1.95 2.99 -17.56
CA LYS A 5 1.87 2.28 -18.84
C LYS A 5 1.83 0.78 -18.58
N LYS A 6 0.80 0.36 -17.84
CA LYS A 6 0.68 -0.99 -17.31
C LYS A 6 0.71 -2.05 -18.42
N SER A 7 1.47 -3.13 -18.21
CA SER A 7 1.63 -4.23 -19.12
C SER A 7 1.47 -5.57 -18.42
N ARG A 8 0.42 -6.33 -18.74
CA ARG A 8 0.16 -7.66 -18.16
C ARG A 8 1.30 -8.66 -18.38
N SER A 9 1.96 -8.60 -19.55
CA SER A 9 3.10 -9.48 -19.83
C SER A 9 4.29 -9.12 -18.94
N PHE A 10 4.54 -7.82 -18.74
CA PHE A 10 5.59 -7.35 -17.85
C PHE A 10 5.30 -7.70 -16.39
N GLU A 11 4.06 -7.54 -15.91
CA GLU A 11 3.64 -7.94 -14.56
C GLU A 11 3.90 -9.42 -14.28
N LYS A 12 3.54 -10.30 -15.23
CA LYS A 12 3.79 -11.75 -15.09
C LYS A 12 5.28 -12.06 -15.00
N GLY A 13 6.09 -11.50 -15.90
CA GLY A 13 7.54 -11.70 -15.90
C GLY A 13 8.19 -11.14 -14.63
N PHE A 14 7.76 -9.95 -14.21
CA PHE A 14 8.27 -9.33 -12.98
C PHE A 14 7.89 -10.12 -11.72
N GLY A 15 6.68 -10.66 -11.63
CA GLY A 15 6.27 -11.52 -10.51
C GLY A 15 7.12 -12.80 -10.40
N MET A 16 7.51 -13.39 -11.54
CA MET A 16 8.44 -14.53 -11.57
C MET A 16 9.85 -14.16 -11.08
N TYR A 17 10.33 -12.97 -11.42
CA TYR A 17 11.62 -12.43 -10.95
C TYR A 17 11.59 -12.05 -9.47
N LEU A 18 10.50 -11.41 -9.03
CA LEU A 18 10.39 -10.84 -7.69
C LEU A 18 10.37 -11.92 -6.60
N LEU A 19 9.68 -13.02 -6.79
CA LEU A 19 9.55 -14.07 -5.77
C LEU A 19 10.89 -14.68 -5.33
N PRO A 20 11.81 -15.09 -6.24
CA PRO A 20 13.16 -15.50 -5.87
C PRO A 20 13.96 -14.42 -5.14
N LEU A 21 13.79 -13.14 -5.57
CA LEU A 21 14.45 -12.01 -4.91
C LEU A 21 13.97 -11.84 -3.46
N LEU A 22 12.66 -11.93 -3.21
CA LEU A 22 12.10 -11.86 -1.86
C LEU A 22 12.60 -13.03 -0.98
N ARG A 23 12.63 -14.25 -1.50
CA ARG A 23 13.18 -15.42 -0.79
C ARG A 23 14.67 -15.28 -0.43
N ARG A 24 15.41 -14.55 -1.26
CA ARG A 24 16.82 -14.25 -0.96
C ARG A 24 16.97 -13.16 0.10
N SER A 25 16.07 -12.19 0.14
CA SER A 25 16.16 -11.01 0.98
C SER A 25 15.51 -11.18 2.36
N PHE A 26 14.51 -12.02 2.49
CA PHE A 26 13.73 -12.23 3.72
C PHE A 26 13.68 -13.70 4.12
N SER A 27 13.64 -13.95 5.44
CA SER A 27 13.43 -15.30 6.00
C SER A 27 11.94 -15.67 5.92
N TYR A 28 11.07 -14.76 6.25
CA TYR A 28 9.61 -14.94 6.23
C TYR A 28 8.91 -13.72 5.66
N LEU A 29 7.80 -13.98 4.99
CA LEU A 29 6.82 -12.98 4.56
C LEU A 29 5.47 -13.37 5.14
N LEU A 30 5.18 -12.89 6.34
CA LEU A 30 4.05 -13.29 7.17
C LEU A 30 2.85 -12.38 6.90
N GLY A 31 1.80 -12.94 6.33
CA GLY A 31 0.56 -12.21 6.03
C GLY A 31 -0.59 -12.64 6.93
N SER A 32 -1.35 -11.68 7.47
CA SER A 32 -2.56 -11.91 8.25
C SER A 32 -3.71 -10.99 7.85
N GLY A 33 -4.92 -11.30 8.35
CA GLY A 33 -6.10 -10.48 8.09
C GLY A 33 -6.56 -10.53 6.65
N VAL A 34 -6.39 -11.68 5.96
CA VAL A 34 -6.83 -11.82 4.56
C VAL A 34 -8.35 -11.87 4.54
N HIS A 35 -8.98 -10.70 4.64
CA HIS A 35 -10.41 -10.49 4.42
C HIS A 35 -10.70 -10.43 2.93
N GLU A 36 -11.92 -10.80 2.53
CA GLU A 36 -12.35 -10.60 1.15
C GLU A 36 -12.34 -9.10 0.82
N ILE A 37 -11.49 -8.72 -0.12
CA ILE A 37 -11.54 -7.37 -0.69
C ILE A 37 -12.67 -7.36 -1.73
N PRO A 38 -13.57 -6.36 -1.71
CA PRO A 38 -14.65 -6.26 -2.68
C PRO A 38 -14.12 -6.34 -4.12
N ASN A 39 -14.72 -7.18 -4.97
CA ASN A 39 -14.34 -7.29 -6.39
C ASN A 39 -14.83 -6.07 -7.20
N ARG A 40 -14.44 -4.88 -6.74
CA ARG A 40 -14.68 -3.55 -7.33
C ARG A 40 -13.50 -2.66 -7.00
N PRO A 41 -13.36 -1.47 -7.61
CA PRO A 41 -12.30 -0.52 -7.26
C PRO A 41 -12.22 -0.27 -5.75
N VAL A 42 -11.00 -0.24 -5.21
CA VAL A 42 -10.72 0.12 -3.82
C VAL A 42 -9.54 1.09 -3.77
N ILE A 43 -9.47 1.89 -2.71
CA ILE A 43 -8.31 2.70 -2.38
C ILE A 43 -7.53 1.95 -1.30
N PHE A 44 -6.38 1.44 -1.64
CA PHE A 44 -5.46 0.90 -0.64
C PHE A 44 -4.64 2.02 -0.01
N ILE A 45 -4.53 2.00 1.30
CA ILE A 45 -3.60 2.87 2.05
C ILE A 45 -2.62 2.01 2.83
N ALA A 46 -1.34 2.42 2.87
CA ALA A 46 -0.34 1.70 3.64
C ALA A 46 0.64 2.66 4.32
N ASN A 47 1.25 2.22 5.44
CA ASN A 47 2.42 2.90 5.97
C ASN A 47 3.62 2.72 5.03
N HIS A 48 4.56 3.66 5.06
CA HIS A 48 5.75 3.63 4.21
C HIS A 48 7.03 3.75 5.04
N SER A 49 7.71 2.64 5.18
CA SER A 49 8.91 2.55 6.02
C SER A 49 10.11 1.93 5.33
N SER A 50 9.92 1.41 4.11
CA SER A 50 10.96 0.73 3.37
C SER A 50 10.77 0.83 1.86
N TRP A 51 11.89 0.87 1.14
CA TRP A 51 11.90 0.70 -0.32
C TRP A 51 11.16 -0.59 -0.78
N TRP A 52 11.10 -1.60 0.06
CA TRP A 52 10.43 -2.87 -0.22
C TRP A 52 8.90 -2.79 -0.25
N ASP A 53 8.28 -1.81 0.41
CA ASP A 53 6.83 -1.76 0.61
C ASP A 53 6.05 -1.85 -0.71
N GLY A 54 6.48 -1.10 -1.73
CA GLY A 54 5.84 -1.14 -3.05
C GLY A 54 5.97 -2.51 -3.75
N LEU A 55 7.11 -3.17 -3.61
CA LEU A 55 7.36 -4.50 -4.18
C LEU A 55 6.57 -5.58 -3.45
N LEU A 56 6.52 -5.50 -2.12
CA LEU A 56 5.72 -6.39 -1.29
C LEU A 56 4.25 -6.23 -1.60
N PHE A 57 3.77 -4.98 -1.71
CA PHE A 57 2.39 -4.70 -2.11
C PHE A 57 2.06 -5.33 -3.47
N PHE A 58 2.94 -5.16 -4.47
CA PHE A 58 2.79 -5.80 -5.78
C PHE A 58 2.72 -7.32 -5.67
N GLN A 59 3.60 -7.95 -4.88
CA GLN A 59 3.64 -9.41 -4.70
C GLN A 59 2.37 -9.93 -4.01
N PHE A 60 1.87 -9.22 -2.99
CA PHE A 60 0.60 -9.53 -2.33
C PHE A 60 -0.56 -9.45 -3.31
N ASN A 61 -0.65 -8.36 -4.06
CA ASN A 61 -1.70 -8.21 -5.06
C ASN A 61 -1.64 -9.31 -6.11
N HIS A 62 -0.45 -9.65 -6.59
CA HIS A 62 -0.27 -10.69 -7.60
C HIS A 62 -0.68 -12.08 -7.11
N LYS A 63 -0.44 -12.39 -5.83
CA LYS A 63 -0.75 -13.69 -5.23
C LYS A 63 -2.18 -13.79 -4.71
N ILE A 64 -2.66 -12.76 -4.02
CA ILE A 64 -3.86 -12.82 -3.19
C ILE A 64 -4.98 -11.96 -3.77
N TRP A 65 -4.81 -10.63 -3.82
CA TRP A 65 -5.92 -9.72 -4.08
C TRP A 65 -6.34 -9.66 -5.55
N LYS A 66 -5.39 -9.74 -6.48
CA LYS A 66 -5.60 -9.76 -7.94
C LYS A 66 -6.37 -8.54 -8.49
N HIS A 67 -6.29 -7.41 -7.81
CA HIS A 67 -6.84 -6.15 -8.27
C HIS A 67 -5.99 -5.54 -9.40
N ASP A 68 -6.62 -4.76 -10.28
CA ASP A 68 -5.91 -3.94 -11.25
C ASP A 68 -5.41 -2.66 -10.56
N ILE A 69 -4.32 -2.80 -9.80
CA ILE A 69 -3.76 -1.74 -8.97
C ILE A 69 -2.91 -0.76 -9.78
N HIS A 70 -2.97 0.52 -9.36
CA HIS A 70 -2.08 1.59 -9.81
C HIS A 70 -1.54 2.31 -8.57
N MET A 71 -0.22 2.50 -8.51
CA MET A 71 0.46 3.00 -7.30
C MET A 71 1.02 4.39 -7.53
N MET A 72 0.68 5.33 -6.63
CA MET A 72 1.27 6.66 -6.62
C MET A 72 2.69 6.60 -6.06
N MET A 73 3.66 7.17 -6.78
CA MET A 73 5.08 7.14 -6.45
C MET A 73 5.71 8.52 -6.62
N HIS A 74 6.70 8.87 -5.81
CA HIS A 74 7.44 10.12 -5.99
C HIS A 74 8.11 10.18 -7.38
N GLU A 75 7.99 11.31 -8.09
CA GLU A 75 8.47 11.46 -9.48
C GLU A 75 9.96 11.14 -9.64
N LYS A 76 10.80 11.57 -8.68
CA LYS A 76 12.24 11.26 -8.69
C LYS A 76 12.49 9.75 -8.68
N ASN A 77 11.76 9.01 -7.83
CA ASN A 77 11.91 7.56 -7.72
C ASN A 77 11.41 6.86 -8.99
N LEU A 78 10.29 7.31 -9.55
CA LEU A 78 9.78 6.74 -10.80
C LEU A 78 10.71 7.02 -12.00
N LYS A 79 11.39 8.17 -12.02
CA LYS A 79 12.43 8.45 -13.05
C LYS A 79 13.63 7.52 -12.92
N ASN A 80 14.07 7.22 -11.69
CA ASN A 80 15.18 6.31 -11.44
C ASN A 80 14.84 4.84 -11.77
N TYR A 81 13.58 4.47 -11.57
CA TYR A 81 13.06 3.10 -11.77
C TYR A 81 11.87 3.13 -12.72
N ILE A 82 12.09 3.63 -13.93
CA ILE A 82 11.03 3.87 -14.92
C ILE A 82 10.20 2.63 -15.29
N PHE A 83 10.74 1.44 -15.07
CA PHE A 83 10.04 0.19 -15.32
C PHE A 83 8.80 0.00 -14.42
N PHE A 84 8.74 0.64 -13.24
CA PHE A 84 7.56 0.57 -12.37
C PHE A 84 6.28 1.10 -13.04
N ARG A 85 6.40 1.98 -14.03
CA ARG A 85 5.22 2.40 -14.80
C ARG A 85 4.55 1.24 -15.54
N TYR A 86 5.29 0.20 -15.89
CA TYR A 86 4.74 -1.01 -16.54
C TYR A 86 4.05 -1.93 -15.52
N LEU A 87 4.26 -1.71 -14.21
CA LEU A 87 3.53 -2.34 -13.12
C LEU A 87 2.33 -1.51 -12.64
N GLY A 88 2.08 -0.35 -13.26
CA GLY A 88 0.97 0.52 -12.90
C GLY A 88 1.38 1.72 -12.02
N ALA A 89 2.68 1.97 -11.80
CA ALA A 89 3.10 3.15 -11.06
C ALA A 89 2.91 4.44 -11.89
N PHE A 90 2.44 5.50 -11.22
CA PHE A 90 2.35 6.87 -11.75
C PHE A 90 2.96 7.86 -10.75
N SER A 91 3.41 9.01 -11.25
CA SER A 91 4.20 9.91 -10.41
C SER A 91 3.42 11.06 -9.78
N ILE A 92 3.98 11.57 -8.67
CA ILE A 92 3.64 12.84 -8.04
C ILE A 92 4.91 13.62 -7.71
N ASP A 93 4.96 14.93 -8.04
CA ASP A 93 5.96 15.85 -7.48
C ASP A 93 5.29 16.72 -6.39
N LYS A 94 5.57 16.40 -5.14
CA LYS A 94 4.99 17.07 -3.96
C LYS A 94 5.40 18.52 -3.82
N ARG A 95 6.47 18.96 -4.49
CA ARG A 95 6.95 20.35 -4.48
C ARG A 95 6.21 21.23 -5.48
N ASN A 96 5.43 20.61 -6.39
CA ASN A 96 4.68 21.31 -7.42
C ASN A 96 3.16 21.15 -7.17
N PRO A 97 2.46 22.20 -6.67
CA PRO A 97 1.03 22.13 -6.40
C PRO A 97 0.17 21.73 -7.62
N LYS A 98 0.56 22.16 -8.82
CA LYS A 98 -0.15 21.79 -10.06
C LYS A 98 0.02 20.30 -10.36
N ASP A 99 1.19 19.74 -10.08
CA ASP A 99 1.44 18.32 -10.28
C ASP A 99 0.70 17.46 -9.25
N ILE A 100 0.59 17.94 -8.00
CA ILE A 100 -0.22 17.28 -6.96
C ILE A 100 -1.68 17.15 -7.43
N ILE A 101 -2.27 18.27 -7.90
CA ILE A 101 -3.66 18.26 -8.41
C ILE A 101 -3.79 17.30 -9.58
N ARG A 102 -2.88 17.38 -10.55
CA ARG A 102 -2.89 16.49 -11.74
C ARG A 102 -2.76 15.02 -11.37
N SER A 103 -1.91 14.68 -10.41
CA SER A 103 -1.70 13.30 -9.97
C SER A 103 -2.92 12.75 -9.23
N LEU A 104 -3.60 13.59 -8.42
CA LEU A 104 -4.84 13.21 -7.76
C LEU A 104 -6.01 13.06 -8.75
N GLN A 105 -6.11 13.93 -9.76
CA GLN A 105 -7.09 13.80 -10.86
C GLN A 105 -6.85 12.50 -11.66
N TYR A 106 -5.59 12.17 -11.94
CA TYR A 106 -5.25 10.91 -12.60
C TYR A 106 -5.65 9.69 -11.76
N ALA A 107 -5.42 9.73 -10.44
CA ALA A 107 -5.89 8.69 -9.52
C ALA A 107 -7.44 8.57 -9.53
N GLU A 108 -8.13 9.72 -9.54
CA GLU A 108 -9.59 9.79 -9.68
C GLU A 108 -10.07 9.12 -10.98
N ASP A 109 -9.42 9.41 -12.10
CA ASP A 109 -9.77 8.81 -13.41
C ASP A 109 -9.51 7.29 -13.43
N LEU A 110 -8.46 6.83 -12.78
CA LEU A 110 -8.20 5.40 -12.62
C LEU A 110 -9.35 4.71 -11.86
N LEU A 111 -9.80 5.29 -10.75
CA LEU A 111 -10.92 4.76 -9.96
C LEU A 111 -12.23 4.75 -10.76
N LYS A 112 -12.54 5.82 -11.52
CA LYS A 112 -13.69 5.89 -12.44
C LYS A 112 -13.66 4.79 -13.50
N ASN A 113 -12.46 4.44 -13.96
CA ASN A 113 -12.25 3.40 -14.98
C ASN A 113 -12.13 1.99 -14.39
N GLY A 114 -12.61 1.77 -13.17
CA GLY A 114 -12.65 0.44 -12.56
C GLY A 114 -11.32 -0.07 -12.04
N LYS A 115 -10.31 0.81 -11.87
CA LYS A 115 -8.99 0.46 -11.34
C LYS A 115 -8.91 0.73 -9.84
N SER A 116 -8.04 0.02 -9.14
CA SER A 116 -7.73 0.30 -7.73
C SER A 116 -6.47 1.15 -7.62
N VAL A 117 -6.43 2.03 -6.61
CA VAL A 117 -5.30 2.94 -6.38
C VAL A 117 -4.63 2.61 -5.06
N VAL A 118 -3.30 2.60 -5.07
CA VAL A 118 -2.46 2.41 -3.87
C VAL A 118 -1.82 3.73 -3.50
N LEU A 119 -2.00 4.14 -2.26
CA LEU A 119 -1.40 5.33 -1.69
C LEU A 119 -0.57 4.98 -0.46
N PHE A 120 0.57 5.65 -0.33
CA PHE A 120 1.32 5.77 0.90
C PHE A 120 1.08 7.20 1.45
N PRO A 121 0.07 7.41 2.33
CA PRO A 121 -0.38 8.75 2.67
C PRO A 121 0.67 9.60 3.40
N GLN A 122 1.70 8.98 3.98
CA GLN A 122 2.86 9.68 4.56
C GLN A 122 3.67 10.43 3.50
N GLY A 123 3.62 9.98 2.26
CA GLY A 123 4.24 10.63 1.11
C GLY A 123 5.75 10.43 0.99
N ASP A 124 6.44 10.02 2.05
CA ASP A 124 7.85 9.64 2.09
C ASP A 124 8.04 8.39 2.96
N GLU A 125 9.23 7.79 2.89
CA GLU A 125 9.65 6.70 3.75
C GLU A 125 10.05 7.25 5.12
N PHE A 126 9.43 6.75 6.20
CA PHE A 126 9.72 7.12 7.59
C PHE A 126 10.06 5.88 8.39
N HIS A 127 10.86 6.06 9.43
CA HIS A 127 11.16 4.96 10.35
C HIS A 127 9.86 4.37 10.92
N GLN A 128 9.73 3.05 10.88
CA GLN A 128 8.49 2.35 11.22
C GLN A 128 7.97 2.57 12.65
N GLU A 129 8.83 3.06 13.57
CA GLU A 129 8.47 3.38 14.96
C GLU A 129 7.98 4.82 15.17
N ILE A 130 8.00 5.68 14.13
CA ILE A 130 7.49 7.05 14.27
C ILE A 130 5.97 7.02 14.44
N ARG A 131 5.49 7.68 15.49
CA ARG A 131 4.07 7.83 15.82
C ARG A 131 3.72 9.28 16.19
N PRO A 132 2.51 9.73 15.84
CA PRO A 132 1.57 9.08 14.90
C PRO A 132 2.12 9.04 13.48
N LEU A 133 1.54 8.21 12.62
CA LEU A 133 1.82 8.29 11.19
C LEU A 133 1.32 9.66 10.68
N ASP A 134 2.16 10.43 9.97
CA ASP A 134 1.72 11.73 9.44
C ASP A 134 1.14 11.56 8.01
N PHE A 135 -0.11 12.03 7.80
CA PHE A 135 -0.81 11.87 6.54
C PHE A 135 -0.95 13.19 5.79
N HIS A 136 -0.61 13.19 4.52
CA HIS A 136 -1.02 14.23 3.59
C HIS A 136 -2.52 14.12 3.25
N SER A 137 -3.15 15.25 2.93
CA SER A 137 -4.59 15.36 2.69
C SER A 137 -5.10 14.75 1.38
N GLY A 138 -4.23 14.16 0.56
CA GLY A 138 -4.61 13.59 -0.74
C GLY A 138 -5.66 12.49 -0.66
N ILE A 139 -5.62 11.65 0.37
CA ILE A 139 -6.65 10.61 0.59
C ILE A 139 -8.04 11.22 0.79
N GLY A 140 -8.15 12.30 1.59
CA GLY A 140 -9.43 12.99 1.83
C GLY A 140 -10.05 13.56 0.55
N TYR A 141 -9.23 14.00 -0.42
CA TYR A 141 -9.71 14.44 -1.73
C TYR A 141 -10.37 13.26 -2.49
N LEU A 142 -9.71 12.10 -2.56
CA LEU A 142 -10.24 10.95 -3.30
C LEU A 142 -11.52 10.41 -2.66
N LEU A 143 -11.60 10.38 -1.33
CA LEU A 143 -12.80 9.96 -0.61
C LEU A 143 -14.01 10.81 -0.92
N GLU A 144 -13.83 12.14 -0.94
CA GLU A 144 -14.92 13.06 -1.26
C GLU A 144 -15.41 12.90 -2.70
N LYS A 145 -14.49 12.65 -3.63
CA LYS A 145 -14.81 12.46 -5.06
C LYS A 145 -15.45 11.08 -5.35
N HIS A 146 -15.13 10.09 -4.54
CA HIS A 146 -15.55 8.69 -4.74
C HIS A 146 -16.09 8.06 -3.45
N PRO A 147 -17.21 8.56 -2.91
CA PRO A 147 -17.73 8.08 -1.63
C PRO A 147 -18.13 6.59 -1.63
N ALA A 148 -18.45 6.03 -2.80
CA ALA A 148 -18.81 4.62 -2.92
C ALA A 148 -17.60 3.66 -2.94
N ILE A 149 -16.36 4.18 -3.03
CA ILE A 149 -15.15 3.36 -3.11
C ILE A 149 -14.59 3.15 -1.69
N PRO A 150 -14.48 1.90 -1.22
CA PRO A 150 -13.97 1.62 0.11
C PRO A 150 -12.45 1.80 0.19
N VAL A 151 -11.97 2.04 1.41
CA VAL A 151 -10.55 2.10 1.75
C VAL A 151 -10.13 0.78 2.41
N VAL A 152 -9.01 0.21 1.97
CA VAL A 152 -8.42 -0.99 2.57
C VAL A 152 -7.07 -0.62 3.19
N PRO A 153 -6.93 -0.63 4.53
CA PRO A 153 -5.67 -0.35 5.19
C PRO A 153 -4.76 -1.59 5.17
N ILE A 154 -3.49 -1.35 4.84
CA ILE A 154 -2.43 -2.37 4.84
C ILE A 154 -1.30 -1.86 5.74
N THR A 155 -0.77 -2.71 6.60
CA THR A 155 0.40 -2.35 7.41
C THR A 155 1.55 -3.30 7.17
N PHE A 156 2.76 -2.73 7.09
CA PHE A 156 4.03 -3.43 6.98
C PHE A 156 4.85 -3.19 8.24
N TYR A 157 5.41 -4.27 8.80
CA TYR A 157 6.36 -4.19 9.90
C TYR A 157 7.55 -5.10 9.62
N TYR A 158 8.77 -4.60 9.80
CA TYR A 158 10.01 -5.32 9.57
C TYR A 158 10.67 -5.66 10.89
N SER A 159 11.14 -6.90 11.02
CA SER A 159 11.81 -7.35 12.24
C SER A 159 12.95 -8.32 11.93
N PHE A 160 13.89 -8.37 12.84
CA PHE A 160 14.84 -9.47 12.98
C PHE A 160 14.46 -10.25 14.25
N ARG A 161 14.21 -11.53 14.14
CA ARG A 161 13.95 -12.40 15.30
C ARG A 161 15.06 -13.44 15.42
N HIS A 162 14.81 -14.68 14.99
CA HIS A 162 15.73 -15.80 15.18
C HIS A 162 16.57 -16.13 13.93
N GLU A 163 16.25 -15.53 12.79
CA GLU A 163 16.90 -15.80 11.52
C GLU A 163 17.92 -14.71 11.14
N GLN A 164 18.87 -15.07 10.27
CA GLN A 164 19.91 -14.14 9.80
C GLN A 164 19.36 -13.01 8.91
N LYS A 165 18.25 -13.26 8.24
CA LYS A 165 17.60 -12.29 7.38
C LYS A 165 16.39 -11.67 8.08
N PRO A 166 16.02 -10.44 7.71
CA PRO A 166 14.81 -9.84 8.26
C PRO A 166 13.56 -10.62 7.86
N GLU A 167 12.52 -10.40 8.61
CA GLU A 167 11.17 -10.85 8.35
C GLU A 167 10.28 -9.66 8.03
N VAL A 168 9.26 -9.89 7.24
CA VAL A 168 8.21 -8.89 6.98
C VAL A 168 6.88 -9.42 7.45
N TRP A 169 6.21 -8.61 8.26
CA TRP A 169 4.88 -8.88 8.76
C TRP A 169 3.91 -7.92 8.08
N ILE A 170 2.84 -8.45 7.54
CA ILE A 170 1.86 -7.69 6.77
C ILE A 170 0.48 -8.00 7.30
N ARG A 171 -0.29 -6.95 7.59
CA ARG A 171 -1.70 -7.08 7.97
C ARG A 171 -2.56 -6.32 6.99
N GLN A 172 -3.54 -7.00 6.44
CA GLN A 172 -4.66 -6.40 5.76
C GLN A 172 -5.76 -6.12 6.78
N GLY A 173 -6.26 -4.89 6.84
CA GLY A 173 -7.47 -4.55 7.56
C GLY A 173 -8.73 -4.77 6.73
N GLU A 174 -9.87 -4.64 7.36
CA GLU A 174 -11.18 -4.69 6.69
C GLU A 174 -11.37 -3.50 5.73
N ALA A 175 -12.19 -3.71 4.72
CA ALA A 175 -12.58 -2.63 3.81
C ALA A 175 -13.53 -1.67 4.52
N ILE A 176 -13.16 -0.41 4.60
CA ILE A 176 -13.88 0.66 5.33
C ILE A 176 -14.64 1.50 4.33
N SER A 177 -15.96 1.61 4.48
CA SER A 177 -16.77 2.54 3.69
C SER A 177 -16.60 3.98 4.17
N ILE A 178 -16.94 4.97 3.33
CA ILE A 178 -16.76 6.38 3.72
C ILE A 178 -17.66 6.77 4.90
N GLU A 179 -18.81 6.10 5.05
CA GLU A 179 -19.77 6.33 6.13
C GLU A 179 -19.20 5.87 7.48
N GLU A 180 -18.34 4.85 7.47
CA GLU A 180 -17.68 4.33 8.67
C GLU A 180 -16.46 5.16 9.08
N ILE A 181 -15.98 6.07 8.21
CA ILE A 181 -14.85 6.96 8.51
C ILE A 181 -15.37 8.19 9.25
N PRO A 182 -15.05 8.38 10.54
CA PRO A 182 -15.49 9.54 11.30
C PRO A 182 -14.97 10.85 10.72
N GLY A 183 -15.81 11.91 10.81
CA GLY A 183 -15.47 13.27 10.38
C GLY A 183 -16.33 13.78 9.26
N ASN A 184 -16.54 15.12 9.26
CA ASN A 184 -17.41 15.85 8.31
C ASN A 184 -16.60 16.58 7.22
N SER A 185 -15.28 16.62 7.35
CA SER A 185 -14.37 17.28 6.39
C SER A 185 -13.30 16.31 5.87
N ARG A 186 -12.69 16.64 4.72
CA ARG A 186 -11.55 15.91 4.16
C ARG A 186 -10.43 15.72 5.19
N LYS A 187 -10.15 16.77 5.96
CA LYS A 187 -9.07 16.75 6.97
C LYS A 187 -9.41 15.82 8.12
N GLU A 188 -10.64 15.83 8.60
CA GLU A 188 -11.11 14.95 9.68
C GLU A 188 -11.10 13.49 9.24
N LYS A 189 -11.64 13.17 8.06
CA LYS A 189 -11.60 11.82 7.50
C LYS A 189 -10.18 11.30 7.28
N SER A 190 -9.27 12.15 6.76
CA SER A 190 -7.85 11.80 6.63
C SER A 190 -7.22 11.50 8.00
N ARG A 191 -7.56 12.29 9.02
CA ARG A 191 -7.08 12.08 10.40
C ARG A 191 -7.63 10.79 11.01
N SER A 192 -8.88 10.47 10.77
CA SER A 192 -9.48 9.21 11.23
C SER A 192 -8.80 8.01 10.60
N LEU A 193 -8.55 8.03 9.28
CA LEU A 193 -7.78 6.97 8.60
C LEU A 193 -6.33 6.88 9.10
N GLN A 194 -5.69 8.02 9.40
CA GLN A 194 -4.38 8.06 10.05
C GLN A 194 -4.40 7.32 11.39
N GLN A 195 -5.40 7.57 12.23
CA GLN A 195 -5.57 6.92 13.52
C GLN A 195 -5.81 5.40 13.35
N THR A 196 -6.69 5.02 12.42
CA THR A 196 -6.97 3.61 12.10
C THR A 196 -5.69 2.88 11.65
N LEU A 197 -4.94 3.44 10.71
CA LEU A 197 -3.71 2.81 10.22
C LEU A 197 -2.62 2.77 11.31
N THR A 198 -2.53 3.82 12.15
CA THR A 198 -1.60 3.85 13.28
C THR A 198 -1.92 2.75 14.29
N ALA A 199 -3.19 2.61 14.69
CA ALA A 199 -3.63 1.56 15.60
C ALA A 199 -3.35 0.16 15.04
N GLN A 200 -3.70 -0.08 13.76
CA GLN A 200 -3.42 -1.36 13.11
C GLN A 200 -1.91 -1.68 13.07
N LEU A 201 -1.05 -0.67 12.86
CA LEU A 201 0.40 -0.85 12.87
C LEU A 201 0.93 -1.15 14.28
N ASP A 202 0.36 -0.51 15.31
CA ASP A 202 0.72 -0.77 16.70
C ASP A 202 0.29 -2.18 17.15
N ASP A 203 -0.89 -2.63 16.76
CA ASP A 203 -1.37 -3.98 17.00
C ASP A 203 -0.47 -5.01 16.30
N LEU A 204 -0.10 -4.76 15.04
CA LEU A 204 0.84 -5.62 14.30
C LEU A 204 2.20 -5.68 15.01
N ARG A 205 2.73 -4.54 15.44
CA ARG A 205 3.98 -4.46 16.20
C ARG A 205 3.92 -5.27 17.49
N ASN A 206 2.82 -5.19 18.22
CA ASN A 206 2.65 -5.94 19.48
C ASN A 206 2.65 -7.45 19.24
N GLU A 207 2.05 -7.93 18.14
CA GLU A 207 2.10 -9.35 17.79
C GLU A 207 3.51 -9.79 17.38
N VAL A 208 4.27 -8.94 16.68
CA VAL A 208 5.68 -9.20 16.37
C VAL A 208 6.51 -9.33 17.66
N ILE A 209 6.31 -8.43 18.62
CA ILE A 209 6.99 -8.46 19.93
C ILE A 209 6.61 -9.71 20.72
N ALA A 210 5.34 -10.12 20.68
CA ALA A 210 4.84 -11.34 21.33
C ALA A 210 5.21 -12.62 20.55
N GLU A 211 5.82 -12.50 19.38
CA GLU A 211 6.13 -13.60 18.46
C GLU A 211 4.90 -14.44 18.08
N ASN A 212 3.73 -13.84 18.11
CA ASN A 212 2.47 -14.51 17.82
C ASN A 212 2.30 -14.67 16.30
N THR A 213 2.58 -15.87 15.78
CA THR A 213 2.46 -16.21 14.36
C THR A 213 1.18 -16.96 14.00
N ASP A 214 0.32 -17.29 14.96
CA ASP A 214 -0.82 -18.21 14.76
C ASP A 214 -1.81 -17.73 13.69
N ALA A 215 -2.00 -16.42 13.59
CA ALA A 215 -2.88 -15.80 12.60
C ALA A 215 -2.19 -15.50 11.25
N PHE A 216 -0.91 -15.87 11.10
CA PHE A 216 -0.12 -15.50 9.94
C PHE A 216 0.19 -16.68 9.05
N THR A 217 0.16 -16.43 7.73
CA THR A 217 0.60 -17.39 6.71
C THR A 217 1.90 -16.90 6.08
N ASP A 218 2.89 -17.78 5.98
CA ASP A 218 4.13 -17.47 5.26
C ASP A 218 3.94 -17.59 3.75
N LEU A 219 3.99 -16.46 3.07
CA LEU A 219 3.77 -16.33 1.62
C LEU A 219 5.01 -16.65 0.77
N LEU A 220 6.17 -16.89 1.40
CA LEU A 220 7.39 -17.38 0.72
C LEU A 220 7.40 -18.88 0.59
N LYS A 221 6.64 -19.63 1.39
CA LYS A 221 6.50 -21.06 1.26
C LYS A 221 5.85 -21.43 -0.07
N LYS A 222 6.31 -22.52 -0.66
CA LYS A 222 5.58 -23.13 -1.77
C LYS A 222 4.32 -23.77 -1.20
N GLY A 223 3.15 -23.37 -1.68
CA GLY A 223 1.95 -24.15 -1.51
C GLY A 223 2.06 -25.44 -2.33
#